data_d170fc0c15e5b93fb4fcaabba479bf07
#
_entry.id   d170fc0c15e5b93fb4fcaabba479bf07
#
_cell.length_a   1.000
_cell.length_b   1.000
_cell.length_c   1.000
_cell.angle_alpha   90.00
_cell.angle_beta   90.00
_cell.angle_gamma   90.00
#
_symmetry.space_group_name_H-M   'P 1'
#
loop_
_entity.id
_entity.type
_entity.pdbx_description
1 polymer ?
#
loop_
_entity_poly.entity_id
_entity_poly.type
_entity_poly.pdbx_seq_one_letter_code
_entity_poly.pdbx_strand_id
1 'polypeptide(L)'
;MFFRVVGESFARNPRRKLLMAAALVLGMAVATATLTVVLDVGDRLAREFRSLGANLLVTPQSDTLPLEIGGVDYRPVDEGAYLPESELGKLRTIFWRLNIVGFSPFLEVPVEFPVPQSGTRPATVSRPTLIGTWFEHNVPVPDGTTFTTGVRITHPWWRVSGRWPADGARECVVGVALAQRLGVKLGDTLALRARGADFSLQVNGVLSTGGPEDEAVVAPLGVAQSLAGRPGQFRRLLVSSLTKPEDEFARRDPAAMTPVEYDRWYCTPYISSIAYQIREVLPGVEARAIRRVAESEGHILTRVSGLMWLVTLAALLAATLAVGAASATTVLERSSEVGLMKALGASGWTISFFFMAEQILIAIVGGVIGFGLGVLLARFLGQSVFGVPPALRLILLPVILVMAALVALLGSLLPLRRAARLQPAPILRGE
;
A
#
# COMPACT_ATOMS: atom_id res chain seq x y z
N MET A 1 22.20 -47.15 8.81
CA MET A 1 23.18 -47.25 7.69
C MET A 1 23.15 -46.02 6.80
N PHE A 2 21.97 -45.52 6.36
CA PHE A 2 21.80 -44.36 5.47
C PHE A 2 22.47 -43.06 6.02
N PHE A 3 22.20 -42.66 7.27
CA PHE A 3 22.81 -41.45 7.88
C PHE A 3 24.34 -41.52 8.03
N ARG A 4 24.89 -42.70 8.16
CA ARG A 4 26.32 -42.90 8.28
C ARG A 4 27.02 -42.74 6.92
N VAL A 5 26.42 -43.24 5.86
CA VAL A 5 26.92 -43.07 4.47
C VAL A 5 26.83 -41.61 4.04
N VAL A 6 25.74 -40.91 4.39
CA VAL A 6 25.56 -39.47 4.11
C VAL A 6 26.58 -38.66 4.91
N GLY A 7 26.85 -38.99 6.20
CA GLY A 7 27.83 -38.29 7.03
C GLY A 7 29.29 -38.46 6.50
N GLU A 8 29.65 -39.68 6.11
CA GLU A 8 30.96 -39.97 5.50
C GLU A 8 31.12 -39.29 4.13
N SER A 9 30.03 -39.17 3.37
CA SER A 9 30.01 -38.37 2.14
C SER A 9 30.37 -36.91 2.39
N PHE A 10 29.83 -36.29 3.45
CA PHE A 10 30.17 -34.88 3.80
C PHE A 10 31.63 -34.67 4.15
N ALA A 11 32.30 -35.67 4.70
CA ALA A 11 33.72 -35.58 5.12
C ALA A 11 34.69 -35.63 3.94
N ARG A 12 34.34 -36.29 2.82
CA ARG A 12 35.30 -36.59 1.72
C ARG A 12 35.63 -35.42 0.80
N ASN A 13 34.75 -34.37 0.60
CA ASN A 13 35.04 -33.20 -0.24
C ASN A 13 34.35 -31.94 0.28
N PRO A 14 34.77 -31.39 1.45
CA PRO A 14 34.05 -30.32 2.14
C PRO A 14 34.01 -29.00 1.32
N ARG A 15 35.08 -28.66 0.59
CA ARG A 15 35.20 -27.38 -0.13
C ARG A 15 34.13 -27.21 -1.21
N ARG A 16 33.82 -28.26 -1.98
CA ARG A 16 32.84 -28.18 -3.08
C ARG A 16 31.38 -28.20 -2.60
N LYS A 17 31.11 -29.00 -1.56
CA LYS A 17 29.82 -29.00 -0.89
C LYS A 17 29.53 -27.63 -0.23
N LEU A 18 30.59 -27.02 0.30
CA LEU A 18 30.50 -25.67 0.84
C LEU A 18 30.18 -24.63 -0.25
N LEU A 19 30.79 -24.75 -1.45
CA LEU A 19 30.45 -23.86 -2.58
C LEU A 19 29.00 -24.05 -3.05
N MET A 20 28.52 -25.27 -3.12
CA MET A 20 27.12 -25.57 -3.47
C MET A 20 26.19 -25.03 -2.40
N ALA A 21 26.47 -25.29 -1.13
CA ALA A 21 25.69 -24.75 -0.02
C ALA A 21 25.71 -23.20 -0.01
N ALA A 22 26.88 -22.60 -0.26
CA ALA A 22 27.01 -21.15 -0.34
C ALA A 22 26.16 -20.55 -1.48
N ALA A 23 26.14 -21.18 -2.67
CA ALA A 23 25.31 -20.75 -3.78
C ALA A 23 23.82 -20.84 -3.45
N LEU A 24 23.38 -21.92 -2.79
CA LEU A 24 22.01 -22.08 -2.30
C LEU A 24 21.68 -21.05 -1.23
N VAL A 25 22.57 -20.86 -0.25
CA VAL A 25 22.40 -19.86 0.82
C VAL A 25 22.24 -18.45 0.22
N LEU A 26 23.10 -18.07 -0.72
CA LEU A 26 23.03 -16.77 -1.39
C LEU A 26 21.72 -16.61 -2.20
N GLY A 27 21.38 -17.61 -3.01
CA GLY A 27 20.13 -17.58 -3.79
C GLY A 27 18.89 -17.48 -2.90
N MET A 28 18.84 -18.27 -1.81
CA MET A 28 17.73 -18.25 -0.86
C MET A 28 17.72 -16.97 -0.02
N ALA A 29 18.88 -16.40 0.32
CA ALA A 29 18.98 -15.13 1.03
C ALA A 29 18.42 -13.97 0.19
N VAL A 30 18.79 -13.89 -1.09
CA VAL A 30 18.22 -12.90 -2.02
C VAL A 30 16.72 -13.12 -2.19
N ALA A 31 16.26 -14.34 -2.41
CA ALA A 31 14.83 -14.66 -2.54
C ALA A 31 14.05 -14.29 -1.28
N THR A 32 14.59 -14.59 -0.09
CA THR A 32 13.96 -14.24 1.19
C THR A 32 13.91 -12.73 1.38
N ALA A 33 15.01 -12.03 1.11
CA ALA A 33 15.09 -10.58 1.29
C ALA A 33 14.10 -9.87 0.35
N THR A 34 14.10 -10.22 -0.92
CA THR A 34 13.19 -9.61 -1.91
C THR A 34 11.72 -9.91 -1.61
N LEU A 35 11.38 -11.16 -1.26
CA LEU A 35 10.01 -11.54 -0.94
C LEU A 35 9.52 -10.84 0.34
N THR A 36 10.38 -10.73 1.36
CA THR A 36 10.08 -9.99 2.60
C THR A 36 9.83 -8.52 2.32
N VAL A 37 10.69 -7.88 1.51
CA VAL A 37 10.55 -6.47 1.15
C VAL A 37 9.29 -6.24 0.31
N VAL A 38 9.01 -7.07 -0.70
CA VAL A 38 7.81 -6.93 -1.54
C VAL A 38 6.52 -7.01 -0.71
N LEU A 39 6.43 -7.97 0.22
CA LEU A 39 5.27 -8.13 1.09
C LEU A 39 5.15 -7.02 2.14
N ASP A 40 6.27 -6.50 2.65
CA ASP A 40 6.28 -5.46 3.67
C ASP A 40 6.06 -4.06 3.08
N VAL A 41 6.63 -3.79 1.91
CA VAL A 41 6.43 -2.51 1.19
C VAL A 41 4.95 -2.30 0.85
N GLY A 42 4.25 -3.34 0.37
CA GLY A 42 2.81 -3.26 0.12
C GLY A 42 2.02 -2.87 1.38
N ASP A 43 2.30 -3.50 2.52
CA ASP A 43 1.63 -3.20 3.78
C ASP A 43 2.01 -1.84 4.39
N ARG A 44 3.24 -1.38 4.15
CA ARG A 44 3.71 -0.07 4.65
C ARG A 44 3.16 1.05 3.82
N LEU A 45 3.19 0.94 2.51
CA LEU A 45 2.57 1.91 1.63
C LEU A 45 1.08 2.02 1.94
N ALA A 46 0.36 0.92 2.13
CA ALA A 46 -1.02 0.97 2.58
C ALA A 46 -1.20 1.67 3.95
N ARG A 47 -0.18 1.69 4.81
CA ARG A 47 -0.18 2.43 6.09
C ARG A 47 0.25 3.89 5.93
N GLU A 48 1.25 4.16 5.10
CA GLU A 48 1.75 5.51 4.79
C GLU A 48 0.67 6.32 4.05
N PHE A 49 -0.06 5.68 3.14
CA PHE A 49 -1.21 6.27 2.46
C PHE A 49 -2.39 6.58 3.39
N ARG A 50 -2.47 5.91 4.54
CA ARG A 50 -3.36 6.34 5.64
C ARG A 50 -2.97 7.70 6.20
N SER A 51 -1.69 8.04 6.20
CA SER A 51 -1.19 9.35 6.62
C SER A 51 -1.38 10.43 5.56
N LEU A 52 -1.62 10.05 4.29
CA LEU A 52 -1.89 10.98 3.18
C LEU A 52 -3.37 11.40 3.12
N GLY A 53 -4.23 10.85 3.99
CA GLY A 53 -5.59 11.31 4.21
C GLY A 53 -6.65 10.73 3.30
N ALA A 54 -7.61 11.58 2.90
CA ALA A 54 -8.73 11.15 2.08
C ALA A 54 -8.28 10.71 0.69
N ASN A 55 -8.72 9.52 0.28
CA ASN A 55 -8.44 8.92 -1.03
C ASN A 55 -9.68 8.82 -1.93
N LEU A 56 -10.86 9.08 -1.37
CA LEU A 56 -12.13 9.13 -2.10
C LEU A 56 -12.78 10.50 -1.97
N LEU A 57 -13.28 11.00 -3.10
CA LEU A 57 -14.10 12.20 -3.20
C LEU A 57 -15.52 11.78 -3.55
N VAL A 58 -16.48 12.24 -2.75
CA VAL A 58 -17.92 12.05 -2.98
C VAL A 58 -18.55 13.40 -3.23
N THR A 59 -19.24 13.54 -4.35
CA THR A 59 -19.94 14.76 -4.79
C THR A 59 -21.34 14.41 -5.26
N PRO A 60 -22.26 15.37 -5.36
CA PRO A 60 -23.54 15.14 -6.01
C PRO A 60 -23.36 14.66 -7.46
N GLN A 61 -24.21 13.72 -7.90
CA GLN A 61 -24.13 13.14 -9.25
C GLN A 61 -24.38 14.19 -10.36
N SER A 62 -25.18 15.21 -10.07
CA SER A 62 -25.41 16.34 -11.00
C SER A 62 -24.14 17.17 -11.27
N ASP A 63 -23.12 17.06 -10.42
CA ASP A 63 -21.86 17.78 -10.54
C ASP A 63 -20.78 17.00 -11.33
N THR A 64 -21.17 15.93 -12.04
CA THR A 64 -20.23 15.03 -12.74
C THR A 64 -19.67 15.57 -14.05
N LEU A 65 -20.19 16.65 -14.61
CA LEU A 65 -19.58 17.29 -15.76
C LEU A 65 -18.29 17.99 -15.33
N PRO A 66 -17.12 17.56 -15.83
CA PRO A 66 -15.86 18.14 -15.41
C PRO A 66 -15.69 19.54 -16.04
N LEU A 67 -15.95 20.56 -15.25
CA LEU A 67 -15.48 21.93 -15.52
C LEU A 67 -14.10 22.17 -14.92
N GLU A 68 -13.33 21.09 -14.76
CA GLU A 68 -11.98 21.12 -14.22
C GLU A 68 -10.97 21.30 -15.36
N ILE A 69 -10.42 22.49 -15.48
CA ILE A 69 -9.36 22.82 -16.46
C ILE A 69 -8.07 23.01 -15.69
N GLY A 70 -7.07 22.17 -15.96
CA GLY A 70 -5.76 22.27 -15.32
C GLY A 70 -5.74 21.99 -13.81
N GLY A 71 -6.72 21.25 -13.27
CA GLY A 71 -6.82 20.93 -11.83
C GLY A 71 -7.56 22.00 -11.01
N VAL A 72 -8.13 23.01 -11.66
CA VAL A 72 -8.97 24.05 -11.03
C VAL A 72 -10.42 23.82 -11.43
N ASP A 73 -11.31 23.72 -10.43
CA ASP A 73 -12.76 23.62 -10.63
C ASP A 73 -13.31 25.05 -10.89
N TYR A 74 -13.79 25.28 -12.10
CA TYR A 74 -14.34 26.58 -12.54
C TYR A 74 -15.85 26.70 -12.29
N ARG A 75 -16.48 25.75 -11.61
CA ARG A 75 -17.91 25.86 -11.29
C ARG A 75 -18.16 26.97 -10.28
N PRO A 76 -19.26 27.73 -10.44
CA PRO A 76 -19.68 28.67 -9.43
C PRO A 76 -19.93 27.97 -8.10
N VAL A 77 -19.34 28.48 -7.01
CA VAL A 77 -19.43 27.88 -5.67
C VAL A 77 -20.88 27.82 -5.15
N ASP A 78 -21.72 28.71 -5.64
CA ASP A 78 -23.13 28.85 -5.22
C ASP A 78 -24.13 28.03 -6.03
N GLU A 79 -23.73 27.45 -7.17
CA GLU A 79 -24.60 26.67 -8.05
C GLU A 79 -24.30 25.16 -7.95
N GLY A 80 -25.34 24.33 -7.88
CA GLY A 80 -25.25 22.88 -7.87
C GLY A 80 -26.04 22.22 -6.75
N ALA A 81 -26.02 20.89 -6.75
CA ALA A 81 -26.71 20.09 -5.74
C ALA A 81 -25.91 20.00 -4.44
N TYR A 82 -26.61 19.75 -3.36
CA TYR A 82 -26.08 19.57 -2.03
C TYR A 82 -26.46 18.19 -1.51
N LEU A 83 -25.66 17.64 -0.62
CA LEU A 83 -25.87 16.35 0.02
C LEU A 83 -26.34 16.55 1.46
N PRO A 84 -27.28 15.74 1.96
CA PRO A 84 -27.77 15.83 3.32
C PRO A 84 -26.77 15.23 4.31
N GLU A 85 -26.49 15.96 5.39
CA GLU A 85 -25.60 15.54 6.47
C GLU A 85 -26.12 14.31 7.22
N SER A 86 -27.45 14.17 7.34
CA SER A 86 -28.13 13.07 8.04
C SER A 86 -27.87 11.69 7.43
N GLU A 87 -27.48 11.64 6.15
CA GLU A 87 -27.21 10.38 5.44
C GLU A 87 -25.80 9.83 5.70
N LEU A 88 -24.90 10.62 6.29
CA LEU A 88 -23.47 10.24 6.42
C LEU A 88 -23.25 9.02 7.32
N GLY A 89 -24.14 8.76 8.28
CA GLY A 89 -24.08 7.55 9.11
C GLY A 89 -24.19 6.25 8.31
N LYS A 90 -24.85 6.28 7.14
CA LYS A 90 -24.99 5.13 6.23
C LYS A 90 -23.67 4.63 5.67
N LEU A 91 -22.63 5.46 5.63
CA LEU A 91 -21.28 5.02 5.23
C LEU A 91 -20.72 3.90 6.14
N ARG A 92 -21.24 3.78 7.36
CA ARG A 92 -20.87 2.74 8.29
C ARG A 92 -21.71 1.46 8.16
N THR A 93 -22.60 1.37 7.18
CA THR A 93 -23.42 0.18 6.89
C THR A 93 -22.92 -0.60 5.68
N ILE A 94 -21.97 -0.06 4.86
CA ILE A 94 -21.42 -0.75 3.71
C ILE A 94 -20.62 -2.00 4.12
N PHE A 95 -20.41 -2.93 3.20
CA PHE A 95 -19.60 -4.13 3.46
C PHE A 95 -18.20 -3.78 3.98
N TRP A 96 -17.54 -2.78 3.38
CA TRP A 96 -16.21 -2.30 3.76
C TRP A 96 -16.21 -1.24 4.87
N ARG A 97 -17.27 -1.19 5.71
CA ARG A 97 -17.37 -0.19 6.80
C ARG A 97 -16.15 -0.12 7.72
N LEU A 98 -15.49 -1.26 7.99
CA LEU A 98 -14.30 -1.31 8.84
C LEU A 98 -13.05 -0.73 8.15
N ASN A 99 -13.07 -0.64 6.83
CA ASN A 99 -12.00 -0.02 6.05
C ASN A 99 -12.14 1.51 5.98
N ILE A 100 -13.31 2.08 6.28
CA ILE A 100 -13.47 3.53 6.40
C ILE A 100 -12.82 3.99 7.71
N VAL A 101 -11.70 4.70 7.57
CA VAL A 101 -10.94 5.28 8.70
C VAL A 101 -11.61 6.56 9.19
N GLY A 102 -12.11 7.37 8.27
CA GLY A 102 -12.80 8.62 8.57
C GLY A 102 -13.36 9.28 7.31
N PHE A 103 -14.21 10.26 7.54
CA PHE A 103 -14.74 11.10 6.47
C PHE A 103 -15.02 12.51 7.00
N SER A 104 -14.97 13.50 6.11
CA SER A 104 -15.19 14.90 6.45
C SER A 104 -16.01 15.57 5.34
N PRO A 105 -17.17 16.14 5.67
CA PRO A 105 -17.93 16.98 4.77
C PRO A 105 -17.28 18.35 4.62
N PHE A 106 -17.41 18.94 3.46
CA PHE A 106 -16.94 20.28 3.13
C PHE A 106 -18.03 21.11 2.48
N LEU A 107 -18.15 22.35 2.95
CA LEU A 107 -19.02 23.36 2.37
C LEU A 107 -18.22 24.66 2.21
N GLU A 108 -18.02 25.08 0.99
CA GLU A 108 -17.32 26.32 0.66
C GLU A 108 -18.33 27.45 0.50
N VAL A 109 -18.03 28.57 1.14
CA VAL A 109 -18.86 29.77 1.09
C VAL A 109 -17.96 30.95 0.72
N PRO A 110 -18.25 31.66 -0.38
CA PRO A 110 -17.53 32.90 -0.70
C PRO A 110 -17.85 33.95 0.37
N VAL A 111 -16.80 34.57 0.90
CA VAL A 111 -16.91 35.60 1.93
C VAL A 111 -16.14 36.85 1.51
N GLU A 112 -16.56 37.99 2.05
CA GLU A 112 -15.88 39.26 1.88
C GLU A 112 -15.36 39.74 3.24
N PHE A 113 -14.16 40.29 3.27
CA PHE A 113 -13.66 40.98 4.45
C PHE A 113 -14.00 42.46 4.34
N PRO A 114 -14.66 43.07 5.35
CA PRO A 114 -14.83 44.50 5.38
C PRO A 114 -13.44 45.14 5.45
N VAL A 115 -13.04 45.76 4.33
CA VAL A 115 -11.75 46.48 4.23
C VAL A 115 -11.87 47.74 5.04
N PRO A 116 -10.93 48.06 5.96
CA PRO A 116 -10.76 49.44 6.45
C PRO A 116 -10.47 50.33 5.24
N GLN A 117 -11.22 51.43 5.10
CA GLN A 117 -11.04 52.43 4.04
C GLN A 117 -9.67 53.15 4.20
N SER A 118 -8.59 52.50 3.87
CA SER A 118 -7.27 53.07 3.75
C SER A 118 -6.73 52.72 2.39
N GLY A 119 -6.70 53.72 1.53
CA GLY A 119 -6.53 53.68 0.09
C GLY A 119 -5.21 53.09 -0.40
N THR A 120 -5.20 51.83 -0.63
CA THR A 120 -4.33 51.20 -1.63
C THR A 120 -5.04 49.94 -2.10
N ARG A 121 -5.52 49.91 -3.32
CA ARG A 121 -6.09 48.74 -3.97
C ARG A 121 -5.06 47.63 -3.99
N PRO A 122 -5.25 46.48 -3.35
CA PRO A 122 -4.44 45.32 -3.66
C PRO A 122 -4.93 44.75 -4.99
N ALA A 123 -3.97 44.46 -5.85
CA ALA A 123 -4.17 43.77 -7.11
C ALA A 123 -4.79 42.38 -6.86
N THR A 124 -5.74 42.01 -7.74
CA THR A 124 -6.31 40.68 -7.94
C THR A 124 -6.63 39.89 -6.69
N VAL A 125 -7.74 40.21 -6.05
CA VAL A 125 -8.27 39.43 -4.91
C VAL A 125 -8.98 38.22 -5.49
N SER A 126 -8.36 37.03 -5.40
CA SER A 126 -9.15 35.79 -5.35
C SER A 126 -10.13 35.96 -4.17
N ARG A 127 -11.44 35.80 -4.42
CA ARG A 127 -12.47 35.96 -3.39
C ARG A 127 -12.14 34.99 -2.25
N PRO A 128 -11.87 35.47 -1.05
CA PRO A 128 -11.56 34.60 0.07
C PRO A 128 -12.74 33.66 0.32
N THR A 129 -12.45 32.42 0.62
CA THR A 129 -13.46 31.38 0.83
C THR A 129 -13.45 30.97 2.30
N LEU A 130 -14.64 30.83 2.88
CA LEU A 130 -14.81 30.15 4.15
C LEU A 130 -15.13 28.67 3.86
N ILE A 131 -14.36 27.78 4.44
CA ILE A 131 -14.52 26.32 4.32
C ILE A 131 -15.12 25.83 5.63
N GLY A 132 -16.36 25.35 5.57
CA GLY A 132 -17.02 24.65 6.67
C GLY A 132 -16.70 23.16 6.64
N THR A 133 -16.30 22.60 7.77
CA THR A 133 -16.02 21.18 7.90
C THR A 133 -16.19 20.70 9.34
N TRP A 134 -16.16 19.39 9.54
CA TRP A 134 -16.06 18.81 10.88
C TRP A 134 -14.59 18.69 11.30
N PHE A 135 -14.26 19.20 12.46
CA PHE A 135 -12.91 19.02 13.03
C PHE A 135 -12.81 17.67 13.73
N GLU A 136 -13.74 17.40 14.64
CA GLU A 136 -13.91 16.13 15.34
C GLU A 136 -15.40 15.97 15.68
N HIS A 137 -16.11 15.13 14.98
CA HIS A 137 -17.55 15.01 15.06
C HIS A 137 -17.99 13.57 15.30
N ASN A 138 -19.03 13.40 16.13
CA ASN A 138 -19.61 12.10 16.45
C ASN A 138 -20.87 11.88 15.60
N VAL A 139 -20.76 10.99 14.62
CA VAL A 139 -21.86 10.64 13.70
C VAL A 139 -22.65 9.48 14.25
N PRO A 140 -23.97 9.59 14.41
CA PRO A 140 -24.82 8.45 14.77
C PRO A 140 -24.87 7.46 13.61
N VAL A 141 -24.69 6.18 13.91
CA VAL A 141 -24.76 5.08 12.95
C VAL A 141 -26.10 4.37 13.09
N PRO A 142 -26.70 3.86 11.99
CA PRO A 142 -28.01 3.19 12.05
C PRO A 142 -28.08 1.97 12.98
N ASP A 143 -26.94 1.39 13.37
CA ASP A 143 -26.85 0.28 14.34
C ASP A 143 -26.91 0.73 15.82
N GLY A 144 -27.12 2.03 16.07
CA GLY A 144 -27.15 2.64 17.41
C GLY A 144 -25.80 3.00 17.99
N THR A 145 -24.70 2.76 17.26
CA THR A 145 -23.35 3.18 17.67
C THR A 145 -23.05 4.61 17.21
N THR A 146 -21.95 5.17 17.70
CA THR A 146 -21.41 6.46 17.25
C THR A 146 -20.04 6.27 16.63
N PHE A 147 -19.77 7.01 15.55
CA PHE A 147 -18.50 7.00 14.86
C PHE A 147 -17.87 8.39 14.87
N THR A 148 -16.69 8.53 15.51
CA THR A 148 -15.96 9.79 15.55
C THR A 148 -15.17 9.98 14.27
N THR A 149 -15.35 11.14 13.62
CA THR A 149 -14.72 11.45 12.34
C THR A 149 -14.46 12.96 12.21
N GLY A 150 -13.80 13.40 11.14
CA GLY A 150 -13.47 14.80 10.91
C GLY A 150 -12.10 14.99 10.26
N VAL A 151 -11.74 16.26 10.01
CA VAL A 151 -10.46 16.59 9.32
C VAL A 151 -9.23 16.18 10.12
N ARG A 152 -9.30 16.10 11.43
CA ARG A 152 -8.19 15.62 12.26
C ARG A 152 -7.81 14.16 11.94
N ILE A 153 -8.76 13.38 11.41
CA ILE A 153 -8.56 11.99 10.99
C ILE A 153 -8.27 11.92 9.50
N THR A 154 -9.03 12.67 8.69
CA THR A 154 -8.92 12.62 7.22
C THR A 154 -7.78 13.47 6.65
N HIS A 155 -7.25 14.43 7.43
CA HIS A 155 -6.17 15.33 7.05
C HIS A 155 -5.11 15.43 8.18
N PRO A 156 -4.43 14.33 8.53
CA PRO A 156 -3.50 14.29 9.67
C PRO A 156 -2.29 15.21 9.51
N TRP A 157 -2.01 15.71 8.31
CA TRP A 157 -0.93 16.68 8.04
C TRP A 157 -1.33 18.13 8.30
N TRP A 158 -2.61 18.42 8.50
CA TRP A 158 -3.04 19.75 8.86
C TRP A 158 -2.50 20.12 10.25
N ARG A 159 -1.78 21.20 10.31
CA ARG A 159 -1.18 21.68 11.56
C ARG A 159 -1.83 22.99 11.98
N VAL A 160 -2.32 23.04 13.20
CA VAL A 160 -2.90 24.25 13.80
C VAL A 160 -1.98 24.77 14.88
N SER A 161 -1.50 26.00 14.70
CA SER A 161 -0.82 26.75 15.77
C SER A 161 -1.90 27.46 16.60
N GLY A 162 -2.22 26.91 17.76
CA GLY A 162 -3.33 27.33 18.60
C GLY A 162 -4.23 26.18 18.98
N ARG A 163 -5.53 26.38 18.95
CA ARG A 163 -6.55 25.40 19.32
C ARG A 163 -7.48 25.13 18.13
N TRP A 164 -7.88 23.89 17.94
CA TRP A 164 -8.94 23.53 17.01
C TRP A 164 -10.26 24.13 17.48
N PRO A 165 -11.10 24.68 16.57
CA PRO A 165 -12.43 25.14 16.90
C PRO A 165 -13.31 23.99 17.38
N ALA A 166 -14.19 24.28 18.33
CA ALA A 166 -15.20 23.32 18.76
C ALA A 166 -16.38 23.30 17.79
N ASP A 167 -16.94 22.13 17.54
CA ASP A 167 -18.16 21.98 16.73
C ASP A 167 -19.31 22.80 17.35
N GLY A 168 -19.97 23.63 16.56
CA GLY A 168 -21.04 24.51 17.01
C GLY A 168 -20.61 25.85 17.59
N ALA A 169 -19.32 26.09 17.82
CA ALA A 169 -18.82 27.38 18.27
C ALA A 169 -18.64 28.37 17.10
N ARG A 170 -18.74 29.67 17.39
CA ARG A 170 -18.41 30.75 16.44
C ARG A 170 -16.89 31.01 16.41
N GLU A 171 -16.15 29.97 16.18
CA GLU A 171 -14.69 29.95 16.16
C GLU A 171 -14.20 29.58 14.77
N CYS A 172 -12.97 29.96 14.42
CA CYS A 172 -12.33 29.56 13.18
C CYS A 172 -10.82 29.38 13.35
N VAL A 173 -10.22 28.70 12.39
CA VAL A 173 -8.80 28.77 12.11
C VAL A 173 -8.58 29.46 10.78
N VAL A 174 -7.53 30.25 10.69
CA VAL A 174 -7.20 31.03 9.48
C VAL A 174 -5.97 30.43 8.85
N GLY A 175 -6.02 30.18 7.55
CA GLY A 175 -4.88 29.69 6.79
C GLY A 175 -3.67 30.62 6.91
N VAL A 176 -2.47 30.07 6.98
CA VAL A 176 -1.23 30.81 7.27
C VAL A 176 -0.98 31.94 6.27
N ALA A 177 -1.24 31.74 4.99
CA ALA A 177 -1.06 32.77 3.97
C ALA A 177 -2.10 33.90 4.11
N LEU A 178 -3.35 33.55 4.42
CA LEU A 178 -4.41 34.51 4.67
C LEU A 178 -4.17 35.31 5.96
N ALA A 179 -3.74 34.64 7.03
CA ALA A 179 -3.42 35.28 8.31
C ALA A 179 -2.30 36.31 8.17
N GLN A 180 -1.23 35.99 7.43
CA GLN A 180 -0.15 36.91 7.12
C GLN A 180 -0.62 38.10 6.30
N ARG A 181 -1.46 37.87 5.29
CA ARG A 181 -1.99 38.94 4.43
C ARG A 181 -2.91 39.90 5.15
N LEU A 182 -3.77 39.39 6.05
CA LEU A 182 -4.70 40.22 6.84
C LEU A 182 -4.09 40.77 8.15
N GLY A 183 -2.92 40.28 8.55
CA GLY A 183 -2.31 40.65 9.83
C GLY A 183 -3.05 40.13 11.07
N VAL A 184 -3.87 39.08 10.89
CA VAL A 184 -4.73 38.51 11.94
C VAL A 184 -3.90 37.61 12.86
N LYS A 185 -4.14 37.75 14.16
CA LYS A 185 -3.47 37.00 15.23
C LYS A 185 -4.43 36.11 15.99
N LEU A 186 -3.88 35.17 16.72
CA LEU A 186 -4.62 34.29 17.61
C LEU A 186 -5.38 35.15 18.68
N GLY A 187 -6.68 34.88 18.83
CA GLY A 187 -7.57 35.60 19.73
C GLY A 187 -8.31 36.79 19.10
N ASP A 188 -7.94 37.19 17.88
CA ASP A 188 -8.65 38.29 17.19
C ASP A 188 -10.04 37.87 16.79
N THR A 189 -10.92 38.85 16.61
CA THR A 189 -12.26 38.65 16.02
C THR A 189 -12.21 39.01 14.56
N LEU A 190 -12.48 38.03 13.71
CA LEU A 190 -12.52 38.18 12.27
C LEU A 190 -13.94 38.52 11.81
N ALA A 191 -14.14 39.73 11.30
CA ALA A 191 -15.39 40.13 10.67
C ALA A 191 -15.44 39.66 9.24
N LEU A 192 -16.55 39.02 8.86
CA LEU A 192 -16.81 38.44 7.55
C LEU A 192 -18.18 38.91 7.07
N ARG A 193 -18.32 39.09 5.76
CA ARG A 193 -19.61 39.33 5.12
C ARG A 193 -19.89 38.21 4.13
N ALA A 194 -21.07 37.60 4.27
CA ALA A 194 -21.56 36.60 3.34
C ALA A 194 -23.02 36.88 3.03
N ARG A 195 -23.43 36.85 1.75
CA ARG A 195 -24.82 37.12 1.31
C ARG A 195 -25.43 38.41 1.88
N GLY A 196 -24.62 39.44 2.07
CA GLY A 196 -25.05 40.73 2.61
C GLY A 196 -25.23 40.80 4.13
N ALA A 197 -25.01 39.71 4.86
CA ALA A 197 -25.05 39.68 6.32
C ALA A 197 -23.62 39.71 6.89
N ASP A 198 -23.44 40.45 7.98
CA ASP A 198 -22.18 40.53 8.70
C ASP A 198 -22.10 39.46 9.80
N PHE A 199 -20.96 38.76 9.84
CA PHE A 199 -20.65 37.72 10.83
C PHE A 199 -19.31 38.00 11.48
N SER A 200 -19.17 37.55 12.72
CA SER A 200 -17.89 37.61 13.44
C SER A 200 -17.51 36.22 13.97
N LEU A 201 -16.28 35.83 13.74
CA LEU A 201 -15.70 34.56 14.21
C LEU A 201 -14.46 34.84 15.04
N GLN A 202 -14.28 34.13 16.13
CA GLN A 202 -13.06 34.18 16.92
C GLN A 202 -11.97 33.31 16.32
N VAL A 203 -10.77 33.87 16.15
CA VAL A 203 -9.62 33.15 15.60
C VAL A 203 -8.93 32.35 16.72
N ASN A 204 -9.09 31.03 16.68
CA ASN A 204 -8.52 30.12 17.67
C ASN A 204 -7.18 29.53 17.26
N GLY A 205 -6.78 29.67 16.01
CA GLY A 205 -5.52 29.15 15.52
C GLY A 205 -5.19 29.59 14.10
N VAL A 206 -3.93 29.36 13.73
CA VAL A 206 -3.44 29.51 12.35
C VAL A 206 -3.19 28.13 11.79
N LEU A 207 -3.83 27.86 10.66
CA LEU A 207 -3.77 26.57 9.96
C LEU A 207 -2.68 26.57 8.90
N SER A 208 -1.87 25.53 8.85
CA SER A 208 -0.90 25.27 7.79
C SER A 208 -1.17 23.89 7.20
N THR A 209 -1.49 23.84 5.92
CA THR A 209 -1.83 22.64 5.17
C THR A 209 -0.84 22.33 4.04
N GLY A 210 -0.18 23.37 3.52
CA GLY A 210 0.60 23.32 2.29
C GLY A 210 -0.29 23.25 1.02
N GLY A 211 -1.58 23.54 1.17
CA GLY A 211 -2.60 23.50 0.12
C GLY A 211 -3.40 24.79 -0.01
N PRO A 212 -4.49 24.77 -0.77
CA PRO A 212 -5.32 25.96 -1.00
C PRO A 212 -6.02 26.47 0.27
N GLU A 213 -6.18 25.65 1.30
CA GLU A 213 -6.76 26.04 2.59
C GLU A 213 -5.87 27.03 3.34
N ASP A 214 -4.59 27.17 2.98
CA ASP A 214 -3.69 28.17 3.53
C ASP A 214 -4.13 29.61 3.19
N GLU A 215 -4.98 29.79 2.15
CA GLU A 215 -5.59 31.04 1.74
C GLU A 215 -7.05 31.20 2.17
N ALA A 216 -7.58 30.29 3.00
CA ALA A 216 -8.98 30.24 3.39
C ALA A 216 -9.18 30.43 4.89
N VAL A 217 -10.42 30.72 5.29
CA VAL A 217 -10.88 30.58 6.67
C VAL A 217 -11.54 29.23 6.83
N VAL A 218 -11.17 28.45 7.83
CA VAL A 218 -11.78 27.14 8.10
C VAL A 218 -12.55 27.22 9.42
N ALA A 219 -13.84 26.87 9.35
CA ALA A 219 -14.78 26.98 10.48
C ALA A 219 -15.60 25.69 10.64
N PRO A 220 -16.29 25.48 11.76
CA PRO A 220 -17.24 24.39 11.91
C PRO A 220 -18.29 24.38 10.79
N LEU A 221 -18.69 23.16 10.35
CA LEU A 221 -19.65 23.00 9.24
C LEU A 221 -20.95 23.80 9.46
N GLY A 222 -21.49 23.78 10.68
CA GLY A 222 -22.72 24.52 11.03
C GLY A 222 -22.61 26.02 10.82
N VAL A 223 -21.41 26.59 10.98
CA VAL A 223 -21.15 28.02 10.70
C VAL A 223 -21.28 28.28 9.19
N ALA A 224 -20.63 27.47 8.37
CA ALA A 224 -20.74 27.59 6.90
C ALA A 224 -22.15 27.35 6.41
N GLN A 225 -22.87 26.39 6.97
CA GLN A 225 -24.27 26.09 6.66
C GLN A 225 -25.18 27.30 6.97
N SER A 226 -24.96 27.94 8.10
CA SER A 226 -25.72 29.16 8.47
C SER A 226 -25.42 30.31 7.51
N LEU A 227 -24.16 30.51 7.13
CA LEU A 227 -23.73 31.53 6.17
C LEU A 227 -24.31 31.27 4.74
N ALA A 228 -24.32 29.99 4.34
CA ALA A 228 -24.84 29.57 3.05
C ALA A 228 -26.38 29.52 3.00
N GLY A 229 -27.09 29.62 4.16
CA GLY A 229 -28.53 29.38 4.25
C GLY A 229 -28.89 27.92 3.88
N ARG A 230 -28.04 26.97 4.21
CA ARG A 230 -28.16 25.53 3.85
C ARG A 230 -28.00 24.63 5.08
N PRO A 231 -28.88 24.70 6.07
CA PRO A 231 -28.74 23.90 7.30
C PRO A 231 -28.79 22.39 6.97
N GLY A 232 -27.90 21.61 7.59
CA GLY A 232 -27.82 20.16 7.42
C GLY A 232 -27.36 19.70 6.03
N GLN A 233 -26.75 20.57 5.22
CA GLN A 233 -26.29 20.26 3.87
C GLN A 233 -24.80 20.56 3.70
N PHE A 234 -24.16 19.79 2.84
CA PHE A 234 -22.77 20.00 2.44
C PHE A 234 -22.63 19.72 0.92
N ARG A 235 -21.46 20.07 0.33
CA ARG A 235 -21.28 19.92 -1.11
C ARG A 235 -20.36 18.79 -1.51
N ARG A 236 -19.28 18.57 -0.79
CA ARG A 236 -18.34 17.47 -1.05
C ARG A 236 -17.98 16.75 0.23
N LEU A 237 -17.70 15.45 0.09
CA LEU A 237 -17.25 14.61 1.18
C LEU A 237 -15.91 14.00 0.81
N LEU A 238 -14.95 14.13 1.68
CA LEU A 238 -13.68 13.44 1.57
C LEU A 238 -13.70 12.24 2.50
N VAL A 239 -13.41 11.05 1.94
CA VAL A 239 -13.40 9.79 2.69
C VAL A 239 -11.99 9.22 2.68
N SER A 240 -11.50 8.86 3.86
CA SER A 240 -10.26 8.11 4.04
C SER A 240 -10.59 6.64 4.24
N SER A 241 -10.14 5.78 3.34
CA SER A 241 -10.38 4.35 3.39
C SER A 241 -9.11 3.54 3.20
N LEU A 242 -9.07 2.37 3.86
CA LEU A 242 -8.01 1.39 3.69
C LEU A 242 -8.27 0.61 2.41
N THR A 243 -7.45 0.83 1.40
CA THR A 243 -7.62 0.22 0.09
C THR A 243 -6.42 -0.62 -0.30
N LYS A 244 -6.66 -1.61 -1.15
CA LYS A 244 -5.64 -2.29 -1.91
C LYS A 244 -5.35 -1.49 -3.19
N PRO A 245 -4.09 -1.40 -3.64
CA PRO A 245 -3.75 -0.79 -4.92
C PRO A 245 -4.56 -1.42 -6.06
N GLU A 246 -5.07 -0.59 -6.97
CA GLU A 246 -5.85 -1.05 -8.10
C GLU A 246 -4.98 -1.67 -9.18
N ASP A 247 -5.38 -2.86 -9.61
CA ASP A 247 -4.88 -3.55 -10.78
C ASP A 247 -5.83 -3.37 -11.98
N GLU A 248 -5.54 -4.00 -13.11
CA GLU A 248 -6.39 -3.95 -14.30
C GLU A 248 -7.77 -4.57 -14.04
N PHE A 249 -7.85 -5.58 -13.17
CA PHE A 249 -9.11 -6.21 -12.78
C PHE A 249 -9.99 -5.28 -11.96
N ALA A 250 -9.41 -4.49 -11.06
CA ALA A 250 -10.14 -3.51 -10.24
C ALA A 250 -10.82 -2.43 -11.06
N ARG A 251 -10.29 -2.11 -12.26
CA ARG A 251 -10.79 -1.04 -13.15
C ARG A 251 -11.85 -1.48 -14.13
N ARG A 252 -12.16 -2.79 -14.18
CA ARG A 252 -13.22 -3.29 -15.06
C ARG A 252 -14.58 -2.79 -14.61
N ASP A 253 -15.48 -2.63 -15.58
CA ASP A 253 -16.86 -2.28 -15.29
C ASP A 253 -17.57 -3.44 -14.58
N PRO A 254 -18.09 -3.25 -13.36
CA PRO A 254 -18.79 -4.29 -12.62
C PRO A 254 -19.99 -4.87 -13.37
N ALA A 255 -20.64 -4.06 -14.22
CA ALA A 255 -21.78 -4.50 -15.05
C ALA A 255 -21.40 -5.52 -16.13
N ALA A 256 -20.13 -5.56 -16.53
CA ALA A 256 -19.59 -6.49 -17.53
C ALA A 256 -18.94 -7.72 -16.92
N MET A 257 -18.94 -7.88 -15.59
CA MET A 257 -18.32 -9.00 -14.88
C MET A 257 -19.26 -10.20 -14.81
N THR A 258 -18.67 -11.42 -14.82
CA THR A 258 -19.40 -12.63 -14.43
C THR A 258 -19.73 -12.59 -12.93
N PRO A 259 -20.74 -13.33 -12.44
CA PRO A 259 -21.10 -13.34 -11.02
C PRO A 259 -19.91 -13.65 -10.09
N VAL A 260 -19.05 -14.59 -10.47
CA VAL A 260 -17.86 -14.97 -9.69
C VAL A 260 -16.81 -13.84 -9.66
N GLU A 261 -16.62 -13.16 -10.79
CA GLU A 261 -15.71 -12.02 -10.88
C GLU A 261 -16.24 -10.84 -10.08
N TYR A 262 -17.55 -10.59 -10.15
CA TYR A 262 -18.21 -9.55 -9.38
C TYR A 262 -18.06 -9.77 -7.87
N ASP A 263 -18.34 -10.99 -7.38
CA ASP A 263 -18.17 -11.32 -5.97
C ASP A 263 -16.72 -11.12 -5.51
N ARG A 264 -15.77 -11.56 -6.30
CA ARG A 264 -14.33 -11.37 -6.02
C ARG A 264 -13.96 -9.88 -5.99
N TRP A 265 -14.46 -9.10 -6.93
CA TRP A 265 -14.20 -7.66 -7.00
C TRP A 265 -14.86 -6.92 -5.82
N TYR A 266 -16.13 -7.21 -5.54
CA TYR A 266 -16.89 -6.61 -4.45
C TYR A 266 -16.29 -6.92 -3.07
N CYS A 267 -15.81 -8.14 -2.88
CA CYS A 267 -15.14 -8.60 -1.65
C CYS A 267 -13.63 -8.30 -1.62
N THR A 268 -13.10 -7.50 -2.55
CA THR A 268 -11.73 -6.98 -2.49
C THR A 268 -11.78 -5.47 -2.17
N PRO A 269 -10.99 -4.96 -1.20
CA PRO A 269 -11.05 -3.56 -0.81
C PRO A 269 -10.34 -2.65 -1.81
N TYR A 270 -10.77 -2.69 -3.06
CA TYR A 270 -10.37 -1.72 -4.06
C TYR A 270 -11.05 -0.38 -3.82
N ILE A 271 -10.40 0.71 -4.22
CA ILE A 271 -11.00 2.04 -4.12
C ILE A 271 -12.27 2.14 -4.97
N SER A 272 -12.30 1.47 -6.13
CA SER A 272 -13.45 1.37 -7.02
C SER A 272 -14.62 0.59 -6.39
N SER A 273 -14.35 -0.52 -5.69
CA SER A 273 -15.40 -1.31 -5.03
C SER A 273 -16.00 -0.58 -3.82
N ILE A 274 -15.16 0.13 -3.04
CA ILE A 274 -15.65 0.97 -1.94
C ILE A 274 -16.46 2.15 -2.47
N ALA A 275 -16.00 2.82 -3.54
CA ALA A 275 -16.73 3.90 -4.21
C ALA A 275 -18.10 3.42 -4.73
N TYR A 276 -18.16 2.24 -5.29
CA TYR A 276 -19.40 1.61 -5.74
C TYR A 276 -20.38 1.41 -4.58
N GLN A 277 -19.95 0.84 -3.47
CA GLN A 277 -20.78 0.63 -2.28
C GLN A 277 -21.22 1.93 -1.62
N ILE A 278 -20.42 3.00 -1.69
CA ILE A 278 -20.83 4.34 -1.24
C ILE A 278 -21.99 4.85 -2.09
N ARG A 279 -21.95 4.67 -3.42
CA ARG A 279 -23.06 5.05 -4.32
C ARG A 279 -24.34 4.24 -4.07
N GLU A 280 -24.22 2.99 -3.66
CA GLU A 280 -25.38 2.16 -3.31
C GLU A 280 -26.11 2.67 -2.06
N VAL A 281 -25.39 3.15 -1.05
CA VAL A 281 -26.00 3.57 0.23
C VAL A 281 -26.34 5.06 0.28
N LEU A 282 -25.69 5.88 -0.54
CA LEU A 282 -25.96 7.31 -0.67
C LEU A 282 -26.55 7.59 -2.07
N PRO A 283 -27.88 7.71 -2.21
CA PRO A 283 -28.48 7.95 -3.53
C PRO A 283 -28.13 9.34 -4.06
N GLY A 284 -27.90 9.44 -5.36
CA GLY A 284 -27.63 10.72 -6.04
C GLY A 284 -26.22 11.25 -5.85
N VAL A 285 -25.26 10.41 -5.39
CA VAL A 285 -23.85 10.79 -5.30
C VAL A 285 -23.02 10.12 -6.39
N GLU A 286 -21.93 10.78 -6.73
CA GLU A 286 -20.80 10.21 -7.44
C GLU A 286 -19.61 10.07 -6.46
N ALA A 287 -19.08 8.85 -6.34
CA ALA A 287 -17.91 8.57 -5.53
C ALA A 287 -16.76 8.17 -6.48
N ARG A 288 -15.64 8.87 -6.38
CA ARG A 288 -14.47 8.64 -7.24
C ARG A 288 -13.16 8.71 -6.46
N ALA A 289 -12.15 8.02 -6.97
CA ALA A 289 -10.79 8.12 -6.43
C ALA A 289 -10.21 9.52 -6.65
N ILE A 290 -9.48 10.04 -5.67
CA ILE A 290 -8.71 11.27 -5.82
C ILE A 290 -7.45 10.91 -6.63
N ARG A 291 -7.42 11.24 -7.93
CA ARG A 291 -6.41 10.82 -8.92
C ARG A 291 -4.97 11.06 -8.52
N ARG A 292 -4.66 12.18 -7.84
CA ARG A 292 -3.28 12.46 -7.41
C ARG A 292 -2.69 11.42 -6.45
N VAL A 293 -3.54 10.75 -5.69
CA VAL A 293 -3.13 9.72 -4.74
C VAL A 293 -3.10 8.34 -5.42
N ALA A 294 -4.07 8.04 -6.28
CA ALA A 294 -4.25 6.71 -6.87
C ALA A 294 -3.30 6.40 -8.04
N GLU A 295 -2.94 7.38 -8.88
CA GLU A 295 -2.13 7.13 -10.08
C GLU A 295 -0.63 6.99 -9.81
N SER A 296 -0.08 7.71 -8.82
CA SER A 296 1.33 7.57 -8.47
C SER A 296 1.65 6.25 -7.76
N GLU A 297 0.67 5.67 -7.07
CA GLU A 297 0.84 4.46 -6.26
C GLU A 297 0.98 3.19 -7.09
N GLY A 298 0.05 2.97 -8.03
CA GLY A 298 -0.02 1.71 -8.79
C GLY A 298 1.17 1.49 -9.72
N HIS A 299 1.63 2.55 -10.39
CA HIS A 299 2.71 2.45 -11.38
C HIS A 299 4.10 2.24 -10.75
N ILE A 300 4.37 2.86 -9.62
CA ILE A 300 5.67 2.71 -8.93
C ILE A 300 5.75 1.32 -8.30
N LEU A 301 4.70 0.88 -7.63
CA LEU A 301 4.65 -0.43 -6.97
C LEU A 301 4.77 -1.60 -7.95
N THR A 302 4.05 -1.56 -9.07
CA THR A 302 4.13 -2.61 -10.09
C THR A 302 5.52 -2.69 -10.73
N ARG A 303 6.17 -1.55 -11.00
CA ARG A 303 7.53 -1.53 -11.54
C ARG A 303 8.57 -2.03 -10.55
N VAL A 304 8.52 -1.57 -9.29
CA VAL A 304 9.43 -2.02 -8.24
C VAL A 304 9.24 -3.51 -7.96
N SER A 305 7.99 -3.97 -7.84
CA SER A 305 7.68 -5.39 -7.65
C SER A 305 8.17 -6.23 -8.84
N GLY A 306 7.99 -5.77 -10.08
CA GLY A 306 8.49 -6.45 -11.28
C GLY A 306 10.01 -6.58 -11.30
N LEU A 307 10.75 -5.52 -10.94
CA LEU A 307 12.21 -5.57 -10.80
C LEU A 307 12.65 -6.56 -9.71
N MET A 308 11.97 -6.58 -8.57
CA MET A 308 12.26 -7.51 -7.47
C MET A 308 12.03 -8.97 -7.87
N TRP A 309 10.96 -9.26 -8.62
CA TRP A 309 10.72 -10.58 -9.19
C TRP A 309 11.80 -11.00 -10.18
N LEU A 310 12.26 -10.09 -11.03
CA LEU A 310 13.34 -10.35 -12.00
C LEU A 310 14.65 -10.67 -11.28
N VAL A 311 15.02 -9.90 -10.24
CA VAL A 311 16.22 -10.17 -9.43
C VAL A 311 16.11 -11.52 -8.73
N THR A 312 14.94 -11.85 -8.16
CA THR A 312 14.70 -13.14 -7.52
C THR A 312 14.85 -14.30 -8.50
N LEU A 313 14.25 -14.18 -9.68
CA LEU A 313 14.36 -15.19 -10.73
C LEU A 313 15.80 -15.39 -11.19
N ALA A 314 16.54 -14.29 -11.40
CA ALA A 314 17.96 -14.35 -11.78
C ALA A 314 18.80 -15.03 -10.71
N ALA A 315 18.57 -14.71 -9.42
CA ALA A 315 19.26 -15.35 -8.29
C ALA A 315 18.96 -16.85 -8.20
N LEU A 316 17.69 -17.25 -8.39
CA LEU A 316 17.30 -18.66 -8.40
C LEU A 316 17.90 -19.42 -9.59
N LEU A 317 17.95 -18.81 -10.77
CA LEU A 317 18.61 -19.39 -11.94
C LEU A 317 20.11 -19.57 -11.71
N ALA A 318 20.77 -18.57 -11.19
CA ALA A 318 22.20 -18.65 -10.84
C ALA A 318 22.47 -19.75 -9.81
N ALA A 319 21.65 -19.85 -8.76
CA ALA A 319 21.74 -20.92 -7.77
C ALA A 319 21.52 -22.31 -8.41
N THR A 320 20.54 -22.44 -9.30
CA THR A 320 20.24 -23.69 -10.02
C THR A 320 21.43 -24.13 -10.89
N LEU A 321 22.03 -23.20 -11.62
CA LEU A 321 23.20 -23.48 -12.45
C LEU A 321 24.42 -23.86 -11.60
N ALA A 322 24.65 -23.18 -10.48
CA ALA A 322 25.74 -23.49 -9.56
C ALA A 322 25.57 -24.88 -8.92
N VAL A 323 24.35 -25.24 -8.49
CA VAL A 323 24.02 -26.59 -8.01
C VAL A 323 24.23 -27.63 -9.11
N GLY A 324 23.82 -27.32 -10.35
CA GLY A 324 24.00 -28.21 -11.49
C GLY A 324 25.46 -28.50 -11.81
N ALA A 325 26.29 -27.45 -11.83
CA ALA A 325 27.72 -27.58 -12.05
C ALA A 325 28.41 -28.41 -10.94
N ALA A 326 28.10 -28.11 -9.68
CA ALA A 326 28.65 -28.84 -8.53
C ALA A 326 28.16 -30.31 -8.48
N SER A 327 26.89 -30.56 -8.84
CA SER A 327 26.35 -31.93 -8.94
C SER A 327 27.04 -32.72 -10.05
N ALA A 328 27.30 -32.10 -11.22
CA ALA A 328 27.98 -32.75 -12.34
C ALA A 328 29.38 -33.19 -11.97
N THR A 329 30.16 -32.34 -11.32
CA THR A 329 31.50 -32.69 -10.82
C THR A 329 31.48 -33.80 -9.77
N THR A 330 30.49 -33.76 -8.85
CA THR A 330 30.34 -34.82 -7.82
C THR A 330 30.04 -36.17 -8.45
N VAL A 331 29.19 -36.22 -9.47
CA VAL A 331 28.86 -37.46 -10.23
C VAL A 331 30.11 -38.02 -10.93
N LEU A 332 30.90 -37.15 -11.56
CA LEU A 332 32.14 -37.57 -12.25
C LEU A 332 33.17 -38.14 -11.28
N GLU A 333 33.40 -37.51 -10.15
CA GLU A 333 34.36 -37.95 -9.11
C GLU A 333 33.93 -39.26 -8.47
N ARG A 334 32.65 -39.49 -8.32
CA ARG A 334 32.08 -40.71 -7.73
C ARG A 334 31.67 -41.76 -8.75
N SER A 335 32.15 -41.62 -10.00
CA SER A 335 31.78 -42.52 -11.09
C SER A 335 32.19 -43.99 -10.81
N SER A 336 33.36 -44.21 -10.14
CA SER A 336 33.80 -45.55 -9.73
C SER A 336 32.89 -46.17 -8.66
N GLU A 337 32.42 -45.39 -7.69
CA GLU A 337 31.43 -45.82 -6.68
C GLU A 337 30.10 -46.18 -7.34
N VAL A 338 29.65 -45.36 -8.31
CA VAL A 338 28.44 -45.61 -9.12
C VAL A 338 28.60 -46.90 -9.95
N GLY A 339 29.76 -47.07 -10.57
CA GLY A 339 30.08 -48.29 -11.33
C GLY A 339 30.04 -49.56 -10.47
N LEU A 340 30.61 -49.50 -9.27
CA LEU A 340 30.58 -50.61 -8.30
C LEU A 340 29.16 -50.92 -7.83
N MET A 341 28.36 -49.91 -7.49
CA MET A 341 26.98 -50.12 -7.09
C MET A 341 26.14 -50.76 -8.22
N LYS A 342 26.37 -50.40 -9.48
CA LYS A 342 25.73 -51.02 -10.62
C LYS A 342 26.19 -52.46 -10.86
N ALA A 343 27.50 -52.73 -10.66
CA ALA A 343 28.03 -54.09 -10.76
C ALA A 343 27.44 -55.03 -9.70
N LEU A 344 27.08 -54.47 -8.52
CA LEU A 344 26.39 -55.16 -7.43
C LEU A 344 24.87 -55.26 -7.64
N GLY A 345 24.34 -54.79 -8.77
CA GLY A 345 22.93 -54.92 -9.14
C GLY A 345 22.02 -53.71 -8.75
N ALA A 346 22.61 -52.60 -8.31
CA ALA A 346 21.82 -51.41 -7.97
C ALA A 346 21.20 -50.84 -9.25
N SER A 347 19.89 -50.55 -9.17
CA SER A 347 19.16 -49.88 -10.29
C SER A 347 19.59 -48.40 -10.40
N GLY A 348 19.51 -47.85 -11.61
CA GLY A 348 19.78 -46.43 -11.87
C GLY A 348 18.92 -45.52 -11.02
N TRP A 349 17.70 -45.92 -10.68
CA TRP A 349 16.78 -45.20 -9.81
C TRP A 349 17.29 -45.15 -8.36
N THR A 350 17.78 -46.26 -7.83
CA THR A 350 18.34 -46.33 -6.49
C THR A 350 19.55 -45.37 -6.31
N ILE A 351 20.42 -45.34 -7.32
CA ILE A 351 21.56 -44.43 -7.35
C ILE A 351 21.12 -42.97 -7.39
N SER A 352 20.19 -42.67 -8.29
CA SER A 352 19.65 -41.30 -8.39
C SER A 352 18.98 -40.87 -7.10
N PHE A 353 18.26 -41.73 -6.40
CA PHE A 353 17.61 -41.44 -5.13
C PHE A 353 18.61 -41.08 -4.04
N PHE A 354 19.74 -41.81 -3.94
CA PHE A 354 20.79 -41.49 -2.97
C PHE A 354 21.40 -40.10 -3.20
N PHE A 355 21.75 -39.79 -4.44
CA PHE A 355 22.28 -38.47 -4.78
C PHE A 355 21.24 -37.36 -4.55
N MET A 356 19.97 -37.60 -4.89
CA MET A 356 18.90 -36.65 -4.70
C MET A 356 18.62 -36.37 -3.22
N ALA A 357 18.64 -37.40 -2.38
CA ALA A 357 18.50 -37.23 -0.93
C ALA A 357 19.64 -36.38 -0.32
N GLU A 358 20.85 -36.57 -0.79
CA GLU A 358 21.99 -35.73 -0.39
C GLU A 358 21.78 -34.27 -0.80
N GLN A 359 21.31 -34.03 -2.03
CA GLN A 359 21.02 -32.66 -2.53
C GLN A 359 19.90 -31.96 -1.75
N ILE A 360 18.83 -32.69 -1.43
CA ILE A 360 17.73 -32.16 -0.64
C ILE A 360 18.20 -31.79 0.77
N LEU A 361 19.07 -32.61 1.39
CA LEU A 361 19.60 -32.29 2.71
C LEU A 361 20.42 -30.99 2.71
N ILE A 362 21.27 -30.82 1.68
CA ILE A 362 22.04 -29.58 1.49
C ILE A 362 21.10 -28.41 1.23
N ALA A 363 20.02 -28.61 0.47
CA ALA A 363 19.01 -27.58 0.17
C ALA A 363 18.25 -27.15 1.43
N ILE A 364 17.87 -28.06 2.31
CA ILE A 364 17.21 -27.75 3.58
C ILE A 364 18.13 -26.90 4.47
N VAL A 365 19.37 -27.35 4.67
CA VAL A 365 20.34 -26.61 5.49
C VAL A 365 20.65 -25.25 4.86
N GLY A 366 20.93 -25.22 3.54
CA GLY A 366 21.18 -23.99 2.80
C GLY A 366 19.96 -23.04 2.80
N GLY A 367 18.75 -23.61 2.70
CA GLY A 367 17.49 -22.86 2.78
C GLY A 367 17.25 -22.21 4.13
N VAL A 368 17.50 -22.91 5.22
CA VAL A 368 17.36 -22.36 6.59
C VAL A 368 18.37 -21.25 6.84
N ILE A 369 19.65 -21.49 6.49
CA ILE A 369 20.71 -20.47 6.64
C ILE A 369 20.41 -19.28 5.72
N GLY A 370 20.01 -19.54 4.46
CA GLY A 370 19.65 -18.52 3.49
C GLY A 370 18.44 -17.69 3.95
N PHE A 371 17.43 -18.33 4.55
CA PHE A 371 16.32 -17.62 5.17
C PHE A 371 16.80 -16.67 6.28
N GLY A 372 17.63 -17.15 7.20
CA GLY A 372 18.18 -16.32 8.28
C GLY A 372 18.96 -15.11 7.76
N LEU A 373 19.88 -15.34 6.82
CA LEU A 373 20.67 -14.26 6.18
C LEU A 373 19.78 -13.32 5.38
N GLY A 374 18.78 -13.84 4.68
CA GLY A 374 17.82 -13.04 3.92
C GLY A 374 16.96 -12.12 4.80
N VAL A 375 16.54 -12.62 5.97
CA VAL A 375 15.85 -11.80 6.98
C VAL A 375 16.77 -10.70 7.52
N LEU A 376 18.03 -11.01 7.81
CA LEU A 376 19.02 -10.02 8.25
C LEU A 376 19.24 -8.94 7.17
N LEU A 377 19.40 -9.37 5.92
CA LEU A 377 19.56 -8.45 4.79
C LEU A 377 18.32 -7.58 4.59
N ALA A 378 17.11 -8.17 4.67
CA ALA A 378 15.86 -7.43 4.58
C ALA A 378 15.72 -6.39 5.70
N ARG A 379 16.11 -6.74 6.94
CA ARG A 379 16.11 -5.79 8.06
C ARG A 379 17.08 -4.64 7.86
N PHE A 380 18.29 -4.96 7.42
CA PHE A 380 19.31 -3.94 7.14
C PHE A 380 18.84 -2.97 6.04
N LEU A 381 18.35 -3.50 4.91
CA LEU A 381 17.80 -2.68 3.82
C LEU A 381 16.58 -1.89 4.26
N GLY A 382 15.65 -2.52 4.97
CA GLY A 382 14.44 -1.86 5.46
C GLY A 382 14.74 -0.71 6.41
N GLN A 383 15.71 -0.88 7.29
CA GLN A 383 16.12 0.17 8.22
C GLN A 383 16.88 1.30 7.52
N SER A 384 17.73 0.98 6.52
CA SER A 384 18.50 1.98 5.77
C SER A 384 17.64 2.80 4.80
N VAL A 385 16.61 2.20 4.20
CA VAL A 385 15.77 2.85 3.18
C VAL A 385 14.51 3.45 3.78
N PHE A 386 13.87 2.75 4.72
CA PHE A 386 12.56 3.13 5.27
C PHE A 386 12.60 3.52 6.75
N GLY A 387 13.76 3.50 7.40
CA GLY A 387 13.92 3.86 8.83
C GLY A 387 13.31 2.85 9.81
N VAL A 388 12.68 1.77 9.34
CA VAL A 388 12.00 0.78 10.19
C VAL A 388 12.23 -0.63 9.64
N PRO A 389 12.62 -1.63 10.47
CA PRO A 389 12.85 -3.00 10.01
C PRO A 389 11.52 -3.67 9.57
N PRO A 390 11.53 -4.51 8.53
CA PRO A 390 10.37 -5.26 8.08
C PRO A 390 9.90 -6.28 9.12
N ALA A 391 8.61 -6.56 9.13
CA ALA A 391 8.00 -7.54 10.02
C ALA A 391 8.45 -8.96 9.65
N LEU A 392 8.87 -9.74 10.64
CA LEU A 392 9.33 -11.11 10.48
C LEU A 392 8.11 -12.02 10.25
N ARG A 393 8.00 -12.60 9.05
CA ARG A 393 6.91 -13.52 8.68
C ARG A 393 7.43 -14.95 8.62
N LEU A 394 7.26 -15.71 9.69
CA LEU A 394 7.70 -17.11 9.76
C LEU A 394 7.05 -18.01 8.69
N ILE A 395 5.89 -17.61 8.17
CA ILE A 395 5.19 -18.30 7.06
C ILE A 395 6.05 -18.37 5.77
N LEU A 396 7.06 -17.50 5.62
CA LEU A 396 7.98 -17.54 4.48
C LEU A 396 8.98 -18.69 4.56
N LEU A 397 9.30 -19.21 5.75
CA LEU A 397 10.25 -20.30 5.92
C LEU A 397 9.88 -21.56 5.10
N PRO A 398 8.65 -22.11 5.20
CA PRO A 398 8.28 -23.27 4.38
C PRO A 398 8.32 -22.98 2.88
N VAL A 399 7.96 -21.76 2.45
CA VAL A 399 8.02 -21.36 1.04
C VAL A 399 9.47 -21.38 0.54
N ILE A 400 10.40 -20.82 1.30
CA ILE A 400 11.83 -20.80 0.96
C ILE A 400 12.43 -22.22 0.95
N LEU A 401 12.02 -23.09 1.87
CA LEU A 401 12.47 -24.48 1.87
C LEU A 401 11.99 -25.25 0.65
N VAL A 402 10.74 -25.06 0.23
CA VAL A 402 10.21 -25.64 -1.00
C VAL A 402 10.96 -25.09 -2.22
N MET A 403 11.24 -23.80 -2.27
CA MET A 403 12.02 -23.19 -3.36
C MET A 403 13.47 -23.73 -3.38
N ALA A 404 14.10 -23.89 -2.23
CA ALA A 404 15.45 -24.49 -2.13
C ALA A 404 15.47 -25.92 -2.63
N ALA A 405 14.48 -26.73 -2.27
CA ALA A 405 14.31 -28.09 -2.75
C ALA A 405 14.10 -28.14 -4.27
N LEU A 406 13.27 -27.25 -4.82
CA LEU A 406 13.05 -27.14 -6.28
C LEU A 406 14.34 -26.76 -7.03
N VAL A 407 15.10 -25.79 -6.53
CA VAL A 407 16.39 -25.38 -7.09
C VAL A 407 17.37 -26.55 -7.09
N ALA A 408 17.46 -27.30 -5.98
CA ALA A 408 18.33 -28.47 -5.87
C ALA A 408 17.91 -29.60 -6.84
N LEU A 409 16.62 -29.87 -6.95
CA LEU A 409 16.06 -30.87 -7.87
C LEU A 409 16.31 -30.49 -9.33
N LEU A 410 15.99 -29.26 -9.72
CA LEU A 410 16.19 -28.79 -11.10
C LEU A 410 17.66 -28.76 -11.50
N GLY A 411 18.53 -28.25 -10.61
CA GLY A 411 19.97 -28.21 -10.83
C GLY A 411 20.59 -29.61 -10.96
N SER A 412 20.17 -30.56 -10.13
CA SER A 412 20.72 -31.93 -10.17
C SER A 412 20.12 -32.85 -11.24
N LEU A 413 19.02 -32.47 -11.87
CA LEU A 413 18.28 -33.35 -12.80
C LEU A 413 19.12 -33.85 -13.98
N LEU A 414 19.88 -32.96 -14.63
CA LEU A 414 20.74 -33.30 -15.78
C LEU A 414 21.94 -34.16 -15.37
N PRO A 415 22.71 -33.83 -14.33
CA PRO A 415 23.80 -34.68 -13.86
C PRO A 415 23.35 -36.07 -13.42
N LEU A 416 22.22 -36.16 -12.70
CA LEU A 416 21.67 -37.45 -12.25
C LEU A 416 21.20 -38.35 -13.40
N ARG A 417 20.56 -37.76 -14.44
CA ARG A 417 20.22 -38.53 -15.64
C ARG A 417 21.45 -39.08 -16.34
N ARG A 418 22.56 -38.35 -16.35
CA ARG A 418 23.84 -38.84 -16.89
C ARG A 418 24.40 -39.94 -16.01
N ALA A 419 24.45 -39.81 -14.68
CA ALA A 419 24.87 -40.85 -13.76
C ALA A 419 24.07 -42.13 -13.91
N ALA A 420 22.77 -42.06 -14.07
CA ALA A 420 21.89 -43.22 -14.30
C ALA A 420 22.21 -43.99 -15.59
N ARG A 421 22.77 -43.33 -16.61
CA ARG A 421 23.11 -43.91 -17.92
C ARG A 421 24.57 -44.42 -18.02
N LEU A 422 25.41 -44.16 -17.01
CA LEU A 422 26.81 -44.66 -17.01
C LEU A 422 26.84 -46.19 -17.09
N GLN A 423 27.65 -46.72 -18.00
CA GLN A 423 27.91 -48.17 -18.13
C GLN A 423 29.03 -48.60 -17.17
N PRO A 424 28.88 -49.72 -16.44
CA PRO A 424 29.86 -50.15 -15.46
C PRO A 424 31.16 -50.65 -16.09
N ALA A 425 31.14 -51.24 -17.26
CA ALA A 425 32.27 -51.90 -17.87
C ALA A 425 33.46 -50.98 -18.26
N PRO A 426 33.23 -49.79 -18.92
CA PRO A 426 34.33 -48.84 -19.22
C PRO A 426 34.91 -48.20 -17.95
N ILE A 427 34.05 -47.89 -16.97
CA ILE A 427 34.48 -47.21 -15.71
C ILE A 427 35.39 -48.10 -14.86
N LEU A 428 35.15 -49.41 -14.83
CA LEU A 428 35.96 -50.37 -14.08
C LEU A 428 37.27 -50.72 -14.79
N ARG A 429 37.39 -50.43 -16.10
CA ARG A 429 38.62 -50.60 -16.90
C ARG A 429 39.54 -49.39 -16.87
N GLY A 430 39.05 -48.22 -16.34
CA GLY A 430 39.82 -47.00 -16.30
C GLY A 430 39.84 -46.24 -17.64
N GLU A 431 38.89 -46.52 -18.55
CA GLU A 431 38.71 -45.85 -19.84
C GLU A 431 37.77 -44.67 -19.74
#